data_8b1b0f8b0445029da405e2e5ec7223eb
#
_entry.id   8b1b0f8b0445029da405e2e5ec7223eb
#
_cell.length_a   1.000
_cell.length_b   1.000
_cell.length_c   1.000
_cell.angle_alpha   90.00
_cell.angle_beta   90.00
_cell.angle_gamma   90.00
#
_symmetry.space_group_name_H-M   'P 1'
#
loop_
_entity.id
_entity.type
_entity.pdbx_description
1 polymer ?
#
loop_
_entity_poly.entity_id
_entity_poly.type
_entity_poly.pdbx_seq_one_letter_code
_entity_poly.pdbx_strand_id
1 'polypeptide(L)'
;MRQSPIVYFLFFISGITALIYEIVWTRMLTLVFGHTVFSVSVVLAAFMAGLGLGSYLFGYAIDRLPETSASKSLLVYGWVEILIFASGALLSLLFANFSGIYASLHSVLPESIPLQNLIKMVFSFALMLIPTTLMGATLPIISKYCITDDNRIGTQVSLLYALNTLGAALGCLLAGFFLMGTFGILQTVLLAAGA
;
A
#
# COMPACT_ATOMS: atom_id res chain seq x y z
N MET A 1 28.88 -7.28 5.22
CA MET A 1 28.64 -6.60 3.91
C MET A 1 28.25 -5.17 4.17
N ARG A 2 28.76 -4.22 3.38
CA ARG A 2 28.41 -2.78 3.54
C ARG A 2 26.94 -2.64 3.14
N GLN A 3 26.09 -2.22 4.07
CA GLN A 3 24.67 -1.99 3.79
C GLN A 3 24.58 -0.97 2.64
N SER A 4 23.94 -1.34 1.54
CA SER A 4 23.85 -0.44 0.39
C SER A 4 22.93 0.74 0.72
N PRO A 5 23.39 1.99 0.70
CA PRO A 5 22.54 3.16 0.95
C PRO A 5 21.35 3.23 -0.06
N ILE A 6 21.50 2.60 -1.21
CA ILE A 6 20.46 2.50 -2.24
C ILE A 6 19.22 1.79 -1.69
N VAL A 7 19.39 0.73 -0.89
CA VAL A 7 18.27 -0.05 -0.35
C VAL A 7 17.45 0.79 0.64
N TYR A 8 18.12 1.57 1.48
CA TYR A 8 17.44 2.51 2.39
C TYR A 8 16.68 3.60 1.63
N PHE A 9 17.27 4.11 0.56
CA PHE A 9 16.63 5.11 -0.30
C PHE A 9 15.41 4.51 -1.02
N LEU A 10 15.52 3.31 -1.59
CA LEU A 10 14.38 2.61 -2.22
C LEU A 10 13.24 2.38 -1.23
N PHE A 11 13.56 2.00 0.00
CA PHE A 11 12.55 1.78 1.03
C PHE A 11 11.88 3.09 1.51
N PHE A 12 12.61 4.20 1.50
CA PHE A 12 12.04 5.54 1.70
C PHE A 12 11.06 5.91 0.56
N ILE A 13 11.42 5.65 -0.69
CA ILE A 13 10.53 5.86 -1.86
C ILE A 13 9.28 4.97 -1.77
N SER A 14 9.43 3.72 -1.37
CA SER A 14 8.30 2.80 -1.14
C SER A 14 7.31 3.39 -0.12
N GLY A 15 7.80 4.03 0.95
CA GLY A 15 6.94 4.76 1.90
C GLY A 15 6.19 5.92 1.26
N ILE A 16 6.86 6.70 0.40
CA ILE A 16 6.23 7.81 -0.35
C ILE A 16 5.06 7.28 -1.19
N THR A 17 5.33 6.27 -2.01
CA THR A 17 4.33 5.68 -2.90
C THR A 17 3.14 5.08 -2.16
N ALA A 18 3.37 4.38 -1.07
CA ALA A 18 2.31 3.77 -0.26
C ALA A 18 1.29 4.80 0.21
N LEU A 19 1.75 5.95 0.76
CA LEU A 19 0.86 7.00 1.24
C LEU A 19 0.24 7.82 0.12
N ILE A 20 0.90 7.97 -1.04
CA ILE A 20 0.25 8.55 -2.22
C ILE A 20 -0.96 7.69 -2.62
N TYR A 21 -0.83 6.36 -2.67
CA TYR A 21 -1.95 5.46 -2.93
C TYR A 21 -3.07 5.61 -1.90
N GLU A 22 -2.74 5.64 -0.61
CA GLU A 22 -3.72 5.78 0.47
C GLU A 22 -4.57 7.06 0.29
N ILE A 23 -3.93 8.21 0.07
CA ILE A 23 -4.61 9.50 -0.11
C ILE A 23 -5.46 9.49 -1.40
N VAL A 24 -4.94 8.95 -2.49
CA VAL A 24 -5.66 8.87 -3.76
C VAL A 24 -6.88 7.95 -3.64
N TRP A 25 -6.73 6.76 -3.04
CA TRP A 25 -7.86 5.85 -2.86
C TRP A 25 -8.91 6.40 -1.91
N THR A 26 -8.50 7.13 -0.85
CA THR A 26 -9.43 7.87 0.02
C THR A 26 -10.26 8.85 -0.79
N ARG A 27 -9.63 9.60 -1.69
CA ARG A 27 -10.34 10.55 -2.56
C ARG A 27 -11.28 9.84 -3.54
N MET A 28 -10.82 8.76 -4.18
CA MET A 28 -11.65 7.97 -5.11
C MET A 28 -12.86 7.37 -4.41
N LEU A 29 -12.69 6.78 -3.23
CA LEU A 29 -13.80 6.22 -2.46
C LEU A 29 -14.74 7.30 -1.93
N THR A 30 -14.26 8.51 -1.65
CA THR A 30 -15.14 9.63 -1.30
C THR A 30 -16.11 9.95 -2.44
N LEU A 31 -15.66 9.86 -3.68
CA LEU A 31 -16.53 10.04 -4.85
C LEU A 31 -17.54 8.89 -5.00
N VAL A 32 -17.19 7.68 -4.58
CA VAL A 32 -18.05 6.49 -4.63
C VAL A 32 -19.12 6.49 -3.53
N PHE A 33 -18.73 6.81 -2.30
CA PHE A 33 -19.62 6.78 -1.13
C PHE A 33 -20.43 8.08 -0.95
N GLY A 34 -19.95 9.19 -1.50
CA GLY A 34 -20.50 10.51 -1.25
C GLY A 34 -20.23 11.08 0.15
N HIS A 35 -19.55 10.34 1.02
CA HIS A 35 -19.23 10.71 2.39
C HIS A 35 -17.76 10.44 2.74
N THR A 36 -17.06 11.47 3.21
CA THR A 36 -15.62 11.40 3.56
C THR A 36 -15.35 10.46 4.71
N VAL A 37 -16.21 10.44 5.75
CA VAL A 37 -16.00 9.61 6.95
C VAL A 37 -15.98 8.12 6.60
N PHE A 38 -16.93 7.64 5.79
CA PHE A 38 -16.95 6.23 5.36
C PHE A 38 -15.71 5.86 4.56
N SER A 39 -15.31 6.73 3.63
CA SER A 39 -14.14 6.51 2.79
C SER A 39 -12.86 6.40 3.61
N VAL A 40 -12.62 7.36 4.49
CA VAL A 40 -11.45 7.37 5.38
C VAL A 40 -11.43 6.13 6.26
N SER A 41 -12.58 5.76 6.86
CA SER A 41 -12.67 4.59 7.74
C SER A 41 -12.35 3.28 7.00
N VAL A 42 -12.88 3.10 5.79
CA VAL A 42 -12.61 1.90 4.98
C VAL A 42 -11.14 1.83 4.58
N VAL A 43 -10.58 2.94 4.09
CA VAL A 43 -9.19 3.00 3.65
C VAL A 43 -8.24 2.73 4.81
N LEU A 44 -8.38 3.45 5.93
CA LEU A 44 -7.53 3.25 7.11
C LEU A 44 -7.63 1.81 7.65
N ALA A 45 -8.86 1.27 7.75
CA ALA A 45 -9.06 -0.09 8.21
C ALA A 45 -8.39 -1.11 7.28
N ALA A 46 -8.51 -0.94 5.96
CA ALA A 46 -7.89 -1.82 4.98
C ALA A 46 -6.35 -1.72 5.01
N PHE A 47 -5.80 -0.49 5.13
CA PHE A 47 -4.36 -0.28 5.28
C PHE A 47 -3.82 -0.94 6.55
N MET A 48 -4.42 -0.68 7.70
CA MET A 48 -3.97 -1.25 8.97
C MET A 48 -4.08 -2.78 8.97
N ALA A 49 -5.20 -3.33 8.50
CA ALA A 49 -5.40 -4.77 8.39
C ALA A 49 -4.41 -5.40 7.40
N GLY A 50 -4.25 -4.79 6.21
CA GLY A 50 -3.33 -5.29 5.19
C GLY A 50 -1.87 -5.24 5.63
N LEU A 51 -1.41 -4.10 6.18
CA LEU A 51 -0.06 -3.97 6.71
C LEU A 51 0.22 -5.00 7.82
N GLY A 52 -0.74 -5.20 8.74
CA GLY A 52 -0.62 -6.21 9.79
C GLY A 52 -0.56 -7.63 9.23
N LEU A 53 -1.47 -7.99 8.32
CA LEU A 53 -1.49 -9.30 7.67
C LEU A 53 -0.21 -9.56 6.87
N GLY A 54 0.24 -8.57 6.08
CA GLY A 54 1.45 -8.68 5.29
C GLY A 54 2.70 -8.88 6.14
N SER A 55 2.86 -8.06 7.17
CA SER A 55 3.98 -8.19 8.11
C SER A 55 3.99 -9.55 8.81
N TYR A 56 2.84 -10.05 9.25
CA TYR A 56 2.73 -11.35 9.90
C TYR A 56 3.03 -12.51 8.96
N LEU A 57 2.36 -12.55 7.80
CA LEU A 57 2.48 -13.67 6.86
C LEU A 57 3.88 -13.76 6.25
N PHE A 58 4.41 -12.62 5.79
CA PHE A 58 5.72 -12.59 5.14
C PHE A 58 6.88 -12.59 6.15
N GLY A 59 6.69 -12.06 7.36
CA GLY A 59 7.64 -12.25 8.45
C GLY A 59 7.84 -13.73 8.74
N TYR A 60 6.74 -14.45 8.97
CA TYR A 60 6.80 -15.89 9.19
C TYR A 60 7.39 -16.70 8.01
N ALA A 61 7.06 -16.30 6.77
CA ALA A 61 7.60 -16.96 5.57
C ALA A 61 9.09 -16.69 5.39
N ILE A 62 9.55 -15.45 5.59
CA ILE A 62 10.95 -15.06 5.39
C ILE A 62 11.88 -15.64 6.47
N ASP A 63 11.39 -15.85 7.69
CA ASP A 63 12.17 -16.42 8.78
C ASP A 63 12.53 -17.91 8.52
N ARG A 64 11.74 -18.59 7.70
CA ARG A 64 12.00 -19.97 7.28
C ARG A 64 13.05 -20.10 6.16
N LEU A 65 13.44 -18.98 5.54
CA LEU A 65 14.48 -19.01 4.52
C LEU A 65 15.88 -19.09 5.18
N PRO A 66 16.80 -19.91 4.63
CA PRO A 66 18.17 -20.00 5.13
C PRO A 66 18.88 -18.64 5.16
N GLU A 67 19.76 -18.42 6.14
CA GLU A 67 20.51 -17.16 6.30
C GLU A 67 21.37 -16.78 5.09
N THR A 68 21.82 -17.76 4.31
CA THR A 68 22.59 -17.54 3.07
C THR A 68 21.83 -16.86 1.95
N SER A 69 20.59 -16.46 2.19
CA SER A 69 19.64 -15.98 1.17
C SER A 69 19.44 -14.45 1.10
N ALA A 70 20.38 -13.62 1.63
CA ALA A 70 20.26 -12.16 1.59
C ALA A 70 19.98 -11.63 0.16
N SER A 71 20.68 -12.11 -0.87
CA SER A 71 20.42 -11.74 -2.26
C SER A 71 19.02 -12.18 -2.74
N LYS A 72 18.51 -13.31 -2.25
CA LYS A 72 17.15 -13.77 -2.56
C LYS A 72 16.10 -12.88 -1.90
N SER A 73 16.34 -12.40 -0.68
CA SER A 73 15.43 -11.45 -0.01
C SER A 73 15.30 -10.15 -0.80
N LEU A 74 16.39 -9.64 -1.37
CA LEU A 74 16.34 -8.44 -2.21
C LEU A 74 15.57 -8.68 -3.53
N LEU A 75 15.72 -9.85 -4.15
CA LEU A 75 14.93 -10.24 -5.32
C LEU A 75 13.44 -10.36 -4.99
N VAL A 76 13.10 -10.98 -3.84
CA VAL A 76 11.71 -11.07 -3.37
C VAL A 76 11.13 -9.68 -3.11
N TYR A 77 11.92 -8.79 -2.49
CA TYR A 77 11.52 -7.39 -2.31
C TYR A 77 11.18 -6.72 -3.65
N GLY A 78 12.04 -6.84 -4.65
CA GLY A 78 11.79 -6.28 -5.98
C GLY A 78 10.51 -6.83 -6.64
N TRP A 79 10.25 -8.14 -6.52
CA TRP A 79 8.99 -8.71 -7.01
C TRP A 79 7.77 -8.22 -6.26
N VAL A 80 7.87 -8.04 -4.94
CA VAL A 80 6.78 -7.48 -4.13
C VAL A 80 6.49 -6.04 -4.54
N GLU A 81 7.51 -5.21 -4.80
CA GLU A 81 7.31 -3.84 -5.29
C GLU A 81 6.60 -3.82 -6.66
N ILE A 82 6.98 -4.71 -7.59
CA ILE A 82 6.28 -4.85 -8.89
C ILE A 82 4.81 -5.26 -8.70
N LEU A 83 4.53 -6.17 -7.76
CA LEU A 83 3.16 -6.58 -7.46
C LEU A 83 2.35 -5.48 -6.78
N ILE A 84 2.97 -4.68 -5.90
CA ILE A 84 2.34 -3.48 -5.31
C ILE A 84 1.97 -2.51 -6.43
N PHE A 85 2.90 -2.22 -7.32
CA PHE A 85 2.67 -1.40 -8.51
C PHE A 85 1.47 -1.91 -9.32
N ALA A 86 1.50 -3.16 -9.74
CA ALA A 86 0.47 -3.74 -10.61
C ALA A 86 -0.91 -3.77 -9.93
N SER A 87 -0.96 -4.23 -8.67
CA SER A 87 -2.22 -4.32 -7.91
C SER A 87 -2.76 -2.95 -7.54
N GLY A 88 -1.89 -1.99 -7.18
CA GLY A 88 -2.27 -0.62 -6.87
C GLY A 88 -2.81 0.13 -8.08
N ALA A 89 -2.16 0.00 -9.24
CA ALA A 89 -2.63 0.57 -10.50
C ALA A 89 -3.97 -0.04 -10.94
N LEU A 90 -4.09 -1.37 -10.88
CA LEU A 90 -5.33 -2.07 -11.19
C LEU A 90 -6.49 -1.63 -10.29
N LEU A 91 -6.26 -1.56 -8.99
CA LEU A 91 -7.26 -1.10 -8.02
C LEU A 91 -7.70 0.34 -8.31
N SER A 92 -6.77 1.21 -8.65
CA SER A 92 -7.07 2.60 -9.00
C SER A 92 -7.93 2.70 -10.28
N LEU A 93 -7.65 1.86 -11.28
CA LEU A 93 -8.48 1.77 -12.49
C LEU A 93 -9.89 1.23 -12.18
N LEU A 94 -10.00 0.25 -11.27
CA LEU A 94 -11.29 -0.27 -10.82
C LEU A 94 -12.10 0.82 -10.11
N PHE A 95 -11.48 1.59 -9.22
CA PHE A 95 -12.15 2.69 -8.51
C PHE A 95 -12.51 3.85 -9.45
N ALA A 96 -11.70 4.15 -10.46
CA ALA A 96 -12.03 5.17 -11.46
C ALA A 96 -13.27 4.79 -12.29
N ASN A 97 -13.49 3.50 -12.55
CA ASN A 97 -14.63 2.99 -13.30
C ASN A 97 -15.76 2.45 -12.40
N PHE A 98 -15.69 2.70 -11.09
CA PHE A 98 -16.62 2.11 -10.12
C PHE A 98 -18.08 2.47 -10.41
N SER A 99 -18.37 3.70 -10.86
CA SER A 99 -19.73 4.14 -11.21
C SER A 99 -20.31 3.33 -12.38
N GLY A 100 -19.51 2.97 -13.39
CA GLY A 100 -19.92 2.12 -14.50
C GLY A 100 -20.17 0.67 -14.06
N ILE A 101 -19.27 0.13 -13.23
CA ILE A 101 -19.42 -1.21 -12.65
C ILE A 101 -20.68 -1.27 -11.77
N TYR A 102 -20.90 -0.26 -10.94
CA TYR A 102 -22.06 -0.18 -10.07
C TYR A 102 -23.38 -0.05 -10.86
N ALA A 103 -23.41 0.75 -11.93
CA ALA A 103 -24.57 0.88 -12.80
C ALA A 103 -24.96 -0.45 -13.45
N SER A 104 -23.96 -1.25 -13.86
CA SER A 104 -24.21 -2.59 -14.45
C SER A 104 -24.76 -3.60 -13.45
N LEU A 105 -24.45 -3.44 -12.17
CA LEU A 105 -24.90 -4.31 -11.08
C LEU A 105 -26.17 -3.83 -10.39
N HIS A 106 -26.67 -2.65 -10.74
CA HIS A 106 -27.81 -2.01 -10.07
C HIS A 106 -29.07 -2.88 -10.05
N SER A 107 -29.32 -3.66 -11.11
CA SER A 107 -30.48 -4.57 -11.20
C SER A 107 -30.43 -5.78 -10.25
N VAL A 108 -29.22 -6.10 -9.74
CA VAL A 108 -28.99 -7.24 -8.83
C VAL A 108 -28.83 -6.79 -7.38
N LEU A 109 -28.59 -5.48 -7.18
CA LEU A 109 -28.38 -4.93 -5.85
C LEU A 109 -29.70 -4.71 -5.10
N PRO A 110 -29.72 -4.89 -3.77
CA PRO A 110 -30.90 -4.63 -2.97
C PRO A 110 -31.30 -3.15 -3.02
N GLU A 111 -32.62 -2.85 -2.93
CA GLU A 111 -33.12 -1.48 -2.97
C GLU A 111 -32.73 -0.64 -1.73
N SER A 112 -32.32 -1.29 -0.65
CA SER A 112 -31.96 -0.63 0.61
C SER A 112 -30.61 0.11 0.51
N ILE A 113 -30.62 1.43 0.63
CA ILE A 113 -29.43 2.29 0.60
C ILE A 113 -28.36 1.88 1.64
N PRO A 114 -28.72 1.59 2.92
CA PRO A 114 -27.71 1.13 3.91
C PRO A 114 -27.03 -0.16 3.49
N LEU A 115 -27.78 -1.11 2.92
CA LEU A 115 -27.23 -2.39 2.48
C LEU A 115 -26.31 -2.22 1.27
N GLN A 116 -26.67 -1.35 0.33
CA GLN A 116 -25.79 -0.98 -0.79
C GLN A 116 -24.46 -0.40 -0.33
N ASN A 117 -24.50 0.51 0.66
CA ASN A 117 -23.29 1.12 1.23
C ASN A 117 -22.43 0.08 1.96
N LEU A 118 -23.05 -0.86 2.68
CA LEU A 118 -22.34 -1.97 3.31
C LEU A 118 -21.63 -2.85 2.28
N ILE A 119 -22.31 -3.22 1.19
CA ILE A 119 -21.73 -4.01 0.10
C ILE A 119 -20.54 -3.28 -0.52
N LYS A 120 -20.69 -2.00 -0.85
CA LYS A 120 -19.59 -1.18 -1.38
C LYS A 120 -18.40 -1.15 -0.41
N MET A 121 -18.66 -0.98 0.89
CA MET A 121 -17.65 -0.94 1.94
C MET A 121 -16.87 -2.25 2.02
N VAL A 122 -17.56 -3.38 2.14
CA VAL A 122 -16.93 -4.71 2.23
C VAL A 122 -16.14 -5.03 0.98
N PHE A 123 -16.69 -4.72 -0.20
CA PHE A 123 -16.03 -4.95 -1.48
C PHE A 123 -14.76 -4.10 -1.63
N SER A 124 -14.84 -2.80 -1.35
CA SER A 124 -13.69 -1.91 -1.39
C SER A 124 -12.61 -2.33 -0.40
N PHE A 125 -13.00 -2.67 0.82
CA PHE A 125 -12.08 -3.19 1.84
C PHE A 125 -11.35 -4.44 1.36
N ALA A 126 -12.07 -5.44 0.86
CA ALA A 126 -11.50 -6.69 0.38
C ALA A 126 -10.52 -6.49 -0.79
N LEU A 127 -10.87 -5.62 -1.73
CA LEU A 127 -9.98 -5.30 -2.86
C LEU A 127 -8.69 -4.60 -2.39
N MET A 128 -8.79 -3.69 -1.43
CA MET A 128 -7.64 -2.98 -0.89
C MET A 128 -6.70 -3.86 -0.07
N LEU A 129 -7.20 -4.94 0.53
CA LEU A 129 -6.34 -5.88 1.28
C LEU A 129 -5.22 -6.46 0.43
N ILE A 130 -5.40 -6.63 -0.88
CA ILE A 130 -4.38 -7.22 -1.77
C ILE A 130 -3.12 -6.33 -1.80
N PRO A 131 -3.16 -5.08 -2.30
CA PRO A 131 -1.97 -4.23 -2.35
C PRO A 131 -1.45 -3.87 -0.96
N THR A 132 -2.32 -3.63 0.03
CA THR A 132 -1.88 -3.26 1.38
C THR A 132 -1.19 -4.41 2.12
N THR A 133 -1.59 -5.67 1.88
CA THR A 133 -0.87 -6.84 2.40
C THR A 133 0.52 -6.96 1.78
N LEU A 134 0.67 -6.69 0.48
CA LEU A 134 1.97 -6.65 -0.17
C LEU A 134 2.84 -5.52 0.39
N MET A 135 2.29 -4.33 0.62
CA MET A 135 2.99 -3.23 1.29
C MET A 135 3.46 -3.63 2.70
N GLY A 136 2.63 -4.33 3.46
CA GLY A 136 2.99 -4.85 4.78
C GLY A 136 4.13 -5.88 4.76
N ALA A 137 4.28 -6.61 3.66
CA ALA A 137 5.35 -7.58 3.48
C ALA A 137 6.73 -6.96 3.30
N THR A 138 6.82 -5.70 2.86
CA THR A 138 8.09 -5.05 2.47
C THR A 138 9.07 -4.93 3.64
N LEU A 139 8.59 -4.53 4.83
CA LEU A 139 9.45 -4.33 6.00
C LEU A 139 10.14 -5.62 6.47
N PRO A 140 9.45 -6.76 6.71
CA PRO A 140 10.13 -7.99 7.11
C PRO A 140 11.09 -8.52 6.03
N ILE A 141 10.74 -8.39 4.74
CA ILE A 141 11.58 -8.85 3.65
C ILE A 141 12.89 -8.04 3.59
N ILE A 142 12.80 -6.69 3.63
CA ILE A 142 13.98 -5.84 3.55
C ILE A 142 14.82 -5.90 4.83
N SER A 143 14.19 -6.12 5.99
CA SER A 143 14.90 -6.33 7.25
C SER A 143 15.82 -7.54 7.19
N LYS A 144 15.38 -8.66 6.60
CA LYS A 144 16.22 -9.86 6.40
C LYS A 144 17.47 -9.59 5.59
N TYR A 145 17.40 -8.65 4.64
CA TYR A 145 18.57 -8.23 3.86
C TYR A 145 19.50 -7.29 4.63
N CYS A 146 18.92 -6.34 5.39
CA CYS A 146 19.65 -5.28 6.05
C CYS A 146 20.28 -5.69 7.38
N ILE A 147 19.70 -6.67 8.10
CA ILE A 147 20.22 -7.13 9.38
C ILE A 147 21.45 -8.01 9.15
N THR A 148 22.61 -7.52 9.60
CA THR A 148 23.91 -8.20 9.45
C THR A 148 24.59 -8.47 10.80
N ASP A 149 24.07 -7.89 11.88
CA ASP A 149 24.65 -7.99 13.23
C ASP A 149 23.50 -8.14 14.24
N ASP A 150 23.45 -9.28 14.90
CA ASP A 150 22.42 -9.62 15.88
C ASP A 150 22.38 -8.64 17.06
N ASN A 151 23.52 -8.04 17.42
CA ASN A 151 23.58 -7.04 18.50
C ASN A 151 22.96 -5.68 18.10
N ARG A 152 22.65 -5.47 16.82
CA ARG A 152 22.13 -4.20 16.29
C ARG A 152 20.78 -4.31 15.58
N ILE A 153 20.10 -5.44 15.72
CA ILE A 153 18.80 -5.70 15.08
C ILE A 153 17.82 -4.54 15.34
N GLY A 154 17.64 -4.18 16.61
CA GLY A 154 16.71 -3.11 16.99
C GLY A 154 17.01 -1.78 16.30
N THR A 155 18.28 -1.36 16.26
CA THR A 155 18.68 -0.10 15.63
C THR A 155 18.47 -0.13 14.12
N GLN A 156 18.77 -1.25 13.45
CA GLN A 156 18.65 -1.39 11.99
C GLN A 156 17.19 -1.41 11.56
N VAL A 157 16.33 -2.14 12.27
CA VAL A 157 14.88 -2.17 12.02
C VAL A 157 14.25 -0.81 12.30
N SER A 158 14.64 -0.15 13.40
CA SER A 158 14.13 1.19 13.73
C SER A 158 14.51 2.22 12.67
N LEU A 159 15.71 2.14 12.09
CA LEU A 159 16.13 3.03 11.01
C LEU A 159 15.29 2.80 9.73
N LEU A 160 15.08 1.54 9.34
CA LEU A 160 14.22 1.22 8.21
C LEU A 160 12.81 1.76 8.42
N TYR A 161 12.22 1.49 9.58
CA TYR A 161 10.89 1.97 9.93
C TYR A 161 10.82 3.51 9.91
N ALA A 162 11.81 4.20 10.48
CA ALA A 162 11.87 5.66 10.50
C ALA A 162 11.93 6.24 9.08
N LEU A 163 12.78 5.68 8.20
CA LEU A 163 12.89 6.12 6.81
C LEU A 163 11.60 5.91 6.04
N ASN A 164 10.98 4.74 6.16
CA ASN A 164 9.69 4.47 5.51
C ASN A 164 8.60 5.42 6.00
N THR A 165 8.52 5.67 7.32
CA THR A 165 7.54 6.59 7.91
C THR A 165 7.78 8.05 7.47
N LEU A 166 9.03 8.50 7.37
CA LEU A 166 9.36 9.82 6.83
C LEU A 166 8.97 9.92 5.36
N GLY A 167 9.24 8.87 4.58
CA GLY A 167 8.77 8.77 3.20
C GLY A 167 7.25 8.86 3.11
N ALA A 168 6.55 8.11 3.95
CA ALA A 168 5.09 8.11 4.05
C ALA A 168 4.54 9.51 4.35
N ALA A 169 5.11 10.22 5.34
CA ALA A 169 4.71 11.59 5.68
C ALA A 169 4.91 12.54 4.49
N LEU A 170 6.04 12.44 3.80
CA LEU A 170 6.31 13.24 2.60
C LEU A 170 5.32 12.90 1.47
N GLY A 171 5.05 11.62 1.23
CA GLY A 171 4.09 11.14 0.23
C GLY A 171 2.68 11.68 0.47
N CYS A 172 2.24 11.68 1.73
CA CYS A 172 0.95 12.24 2.13
C CYS A 172 0.85 13.75 1.80
N LEU A 173 1.89 14.53 2.16
CA LEU A 173 1.93 15.95 1.86
C LEU A 173 1.97 16.22 0.34
N LEU A 174 2.82 15.49 -0.39
CA LEU A 174 2.92 15.62 -1.84
C LEU A 174 1.60 15.28 -2.53
N ALA A 175 0.95 14.19 -2.16
CA ALA A 175 -0.33 13.80 -2.74
C ALA A 175 -1.42 14.83 -2.49
N GLY A 176 -1.57 15.25 -1.22
CA GLY A 176 -2.66 16.14 -0.81
C GLY A 176 -2.53 17.56 -1.33
N PHE A 177 -1.32 18.14 -1.29
CA PHE A 177 -1.12 19.56 -1.59
C PHE A 177 -0.65 19.83 -3.03
N PHE A 178 0.03 18.87 -3.68
CA PHE A 178 0.64 19.12 -4.98
C PHE A 178 0.10 18.21 -6.09
N LEU A 179 0.25 16.88 -5.94
CA LEU A 179 0.04 15.97 -7.05
C LEU A 179 -1.42 15.93 -7.52
N MET A 180 -2.38 15.79 -6.59
CA MET A 180 -3.79 15.75 -6.98
C MET A 180 -4.31 17.09 -7.50
N GLY A 181 -3.79 18.22 -7.00
CA GLY A 181 -4.16 19.55 -7.46
C GLY A 181 -3.61 19.91 -8.84
N THR A 182 -2.41 19.40 -9.17
CA THR A 182 -1.72 19.75 -10.43
C THR A 182 -2.00 18.73 -11.55
N PHE A 183 -1.97 17.45 -11.24
CA PHE A 183 -2.05 16.37 -12.24
C PHE A 183 -3.41 15.64 -12.24
N GLY A 184 -4.22 15.84 -11.19
CA GLY A 184 -5.45 15.08 -11.01
C GLY A 184 -5.21 13.68 -10.47
N ILE A 185 -6.30 12.95 -10.19
CA ILE A 185 -6.29 11.68 -9.43
C ILE A 185 -5.55 10.57 -10.19
N LEU A 186 -5.93 10.30 -11.46
CA LEU A 186 -5.37 9.18 -12.23
C LEU A 186 -3.88 9.36 -12.56
N GLN A 187 -3.46 10.57 -12.92
CA GLN A 187 -2.06 10.84 -13.22
C GLN A 187 -1.20 10.76 -11.96
N THR A 188 -1.73 11.16 -10.81
CA THR A 188 -1.04 10.98 -9.52
C THR A 188 -0.77 9.51 -9.22
N VAL A 189 -1.72 8.62 -9.50
CA VAL A 189 -1.52 7.16 -9.38
C VAL A 189 -0.41 6.67 -10.29
N LEU A 190 -0.41 7.09 -11.57
CA LEU A 190 0.60 6.66 -12.53
C LEU A 190 2.01 7.16 -12.15
N LEU A 191 2.12 8.37 -11.61
CA LEU A 191 3.38 8.90 -11.09
C LEU A 191 3.86 8.11 -9.87
N ALA A 192 2.97 7.81 -8.92
CA ALA A 192 3.30 6.97 -7.78
C ALA A 192 3.71 5.56 -8.20
N ALA A 193 3.06 5.04 -9.24
CA ALA A 193 3.34 3.75 -9.81
C ALA A 193 4.72 3.67 -10.50
N GLY A 194 5.24 4.77 -11.03
CA GLY A 194 6.53 4.81 -11.73
C GLY A 194 7.73 5.18 -10.84
N ALA A 195 7.53 5.45 -9.54
CA ALA A 195 8.58 5.81 -8.58
C ALA A 195 9.11 4.59 -7.83
#